data_cbc688ff12c8654c35f93ab2fc39eced
#
_entry.id   cbc688ff12c8654c35f93ab2fc39eced
#
_cell.length_a   1.000
_cell.length_b   1.000
_cell.length_c   1.000
_cell.angle_alpha   90.00
_cell.angle_beta   90.00
_cell.angle_gamma   90.00
#
_symmetry.space_group_name_H-M   'P 1'
#
loop_
_entity.id
_entity.type
_entity.pdbx_description
1 polymer ?
#
loop_
_entity_poly.entity_id
_entity_poly.type
_entity_poly.pdbx_seq_one_letter_code
_entity_poly.pdbx_strand_id
1 'polypeptide(L)'
;MIMLRDELSGYKKPSFIPGDVVRNVRYHYRGVIVASDFMCMADENWYQSNKTQPDKDQPWYHVLVHESGSITYPAESSLELDESGEQVVHPLLDQFFSDFEEGRYVRNDIPWPEKNS
;
A
#
# COMPACT_ATOMS: atom_id res chain seq x y z
N MET A 1 6.06 -25.12 -15.64
CA MET A 1 5.81 -24.31 -14.96
C MET A 1 5.95 -24.39 -13.54
N ILE A 2 6.27 -25.43 -13.02
CA ILE A 2 6.59 -25.54 -11.66
C ILE A 2 7.72 -24.71 -11.24
N MET A 3 8.66 -24.55 -12.15
CA MET A 3 9.78 -23.70 -11.83
C MET A 3 9.39 -22.30 -11.50
N LEU A 4 8.37 -21.81 -12.18
CA LEU A 4 7.96 -20.47 -11.92
C LEU A 4 7.52 -20.30 -10.49
N ARG A 5 6.80 -21.29 -9.97
CA ARG A 5 6.36 -21.21 -8.62
C ARG A 5 7.53 -21.23 -7.67
N ASP A 6 8.52 -22.06 -7.96
CA ASP A 6 9.69 -22.12 -7.10
C ASP A 6 10.47 -20.82 -7.14
N GLU A 7 10.54 -20.19 -8.30
CA GLU A 7 11.24 -18.93 -8.40
C GLU A 7 10.58 -17.85 -7.59
N LEU A 8 9.27 -17.92 -7.44
CA LEU A 8 8.55 -16.92 -6.69
C LEU A 8 8.42 -17.26 -5.21
N SER A 9 8.95 -18.38 -4.80
CA SER A 9 8.75 -18.82 -3.42
C SER A 9 9.43 -17.91 -2.40
N GLY A 10 10.43 -17.13 -2.83
CA GLY A 10 11.10 -16.21 -1.94
C GLY A 10 10.35 -14.90 -1.73
N TYR A 11 9.29 -14.67 -2.48
CA TYR A 11 8.53 -13.44 -2.38
C TYR A 11 7.16 -13.72 -1.80
N LYS A 12 6.76 -12.88 -0.85
CA LYS A 12 5.45 -13.00 -0.28
C LYS A 12 4.45 -12.37 -1.21
N LYS A 13 3.32 -13.02 -1.41
CA LYS A 13 2.27 -12.38 -2.15
C LYS A 13 1.68 -11.26 -1.33
N PRO A 14 1.35 -10.13 -1.94
CA PRO A 14 0.69 -9.06 -1.20
C PRO A 14 -0.63 -9.54 -0.60
N SER A 15 -0.84 -9.25 0.68
CA SER A 15 -2.09 -9.60 1.36
C SER A 15 -3.18 -8.59 1.08
N PHE A 16 -2.81 -7.40 0.63
CA PHE A 16 -3.76 -6.34 0.33
C PHE A 16 -3.64 -5.95 -1.12
N ILE A 17 -4.72 -5.42 -1.68
CA ILE A 17 -4.71 -5.00 -3.08
C ILE A 17 -5.15 -3.53 -3.16
N PRO A 18 -4.83 -2.84 -4.26
CA PRO A 18 -5.28 -1.47 -4.41
C PRO A 18 -6.79 -1.37 -4.27
N GLY A 19 -7.23 -0.41 -3.48
CA GLY A 19 -8.64 -0.25 -3.12
C GLY A 19 -8.95 -0.70 -1.73
N ASP A 20 -8.11 -1.54 -1.12
CA ASP A 20 -8.34 -1.95 0.26
C ASP A 20 -8.09 -0.78 1.19
N VAL A 21 -8.96 -0.63 2.18
CA VAL A 21 -8.77 0.36 3.23
C VAL A 21 -8.05 -0.32 4.38
N VAL A 22 -6.96 0.28 4.82
CA VAL A 22 -6.09 -0.31 5.83
C VAL A 22 -5.87 0.66 6.98
N ARG A 23 -5.35 0.13 8.06
CA ARG A 23 -4.98 0.89 9.24
C ARG A 23 -3.55 0.56 9.59
N ASN A 24 -2.75 1.57 9.86
CA ASN A 24 -1.38 1.36 10.29
C ASN A 24 -1.42 1.03 11.78
N VAL A 25 -0.90 -0.15 12.15
CA VAL A 25 -1.00 -0.60 13.53
C VAL A 25 -0.05 0.14 14.45
N ARG A 26 0.98 0.74 13.90
CA ARG A 26 1.95 1.48 14.71
C ARG A 26 1.53 2.94 14.91
N TYR A 27 1.09 3.59 13.82
CA TYR A 27 0.79 5.01 13.87
C TYR A 27 -0.71 5.31 13.88
N HIS A 28 -1.54 4.29 13.72
CA HIS A 28 -3.00 4.35 13.91
C HIS A 28 -3.75 5.20 12.89
N TYR A 29 -3.16 5.54 11.77
CA TYR A 29 -3.91 6.21 10.72
C TYR A 29 -4.59 5.19 9.82
N ARG A 30 -5.63 5.65 9.12
CA ARG A 30 -6.33 4.87 8.11
C ARG A 30 -5.98 5.41 6.75
N GLY A 31 -6.11 4.61 5.73
CA GLY A 31 -5.89 5.07 4.37
C GLY A 31 -6.25 4.01 3.37
N VAL A 32 -6.18 4.36 2.09
CA VAL A 32 -6.50 3.42 1.03
C VAL A 32 -5.24 3.11 0.24
N ILE A 33 -5.06 1.83 -0.09
CA ILE A 33 -3.92 1.40 -0.87
C ILE A 33 -4.13 1.78 -2.33
N VAL A 34 -3.17 2.49 -2.92
CA VAL A 34 -3.27 2.90 -4.32
C VAL A 34 -2.31 2.08 -5.19
N ALA A 35 -1.26 1.52 -4.62
CA ALA A 35 -0.31 0.68 -5.37
C ALA A 35 0.48 -0.18 -4.40
N SER A 36 1.07 -1.26 -4.91
CA SER A 36 1.87 -2.14 -4.07
C SER A 36 3.12 -2.58 -4.81
N ASP A 37 4.15 -2.93 -4.03
CA ASP A 37 5.40 -3.47 -4.55
C ASP A 37 5.68 -4.80 -3.85
N PHE A 38 6.36 -5.71 -4.53
CA PHE A 38 6.71 -7.00 -3.94
C PHE A 38 7.72 -6.85 -2.82
N MET A 39 8.52 -5.80 -2.85
CA MET A 39 9.55 -5.55 -1.86
C MET A 39 9.77 -4.04 -1.80
N CYS A 40 10.57 -3.59 -0.84
CA CYS A 40 10.84 -2.16 -0.71
C CYS A 40 11.58 -1.65 -1.93
N MET A 41 10.96 -0.71 -2.63
CA MET A 41 11.54 -0.13 -3.84
C MET A 41 12.09 1.26 -3.60
N ALA A 42 12.02 1.76 -2.38
CA ALA A 42 12.60 3.04 -2.04
C ALA A 42 14.13 2.92 -1.95
N ASP A 43 14.82 4.05 -2.11
CA ASP A 43 16.27 3.97 -2.04
C ASP A 43 16.74 3.76 -0.59
N GLU A 44 17.99 3.40 -0.47
CA GLU A 44 18.56 3.03 0.81
C GLU A 44 18.55 4.19 1.80
N ASN A 45 18.77 5.40 1.33
CA ASN A 45 18.76 6.56 2.23
C ASN A 45 17.40 6.76 2.85
N TRP A 46 16.35 6.60 2.05
CA TRP A 46 14.99 6.71 2.57
C TRP A 46 14.74 5.65 3.63
N TYR A 47 15.12 4.41 3.33
CA TYR A 47 14.88 3.29 4.23
C TYR A 47 15.63 3.50 5.56
N GLN A 48 16.87 3.90 5.48
CA GLN A 48 17.71 4.08 6.67
C GLN A 48 17.24 5.25 7.53
N SER A 49 16.58 6.23 6.93
CA SER A 49 16.16 7.39 7.69
C SER A 49 14.84 7.19 8.44
N ASN A 50 14.17 6.06 8.23
CA ASN A 50 12.94 5.80 8.95
C ASN A 50 13.21 5.34 10.36
N LYS A 51 12.32 5.70 11.27
CA LYS A 51 12.45 5.28 12.66
C LYS A 51 12.40 3.77 12.80
N THR A 52 11.57 3.12 11.96
CA THR A 52 11.50 1.67 11.96
C THR A 52 12.02 1.19 10.63
N GLN A 53 12.62 0.03 10.62
CA GLN A 53 13.18 -0.52 9.40
C GLN A 53 12.68 -1.95 9.23
N PRO A 54 11.40 -2.10 8.85
CA PRO A 54 10.85 -3.44 8.64
C PRO A 54 11.56 -4.12 7.49
N ASP A 55 11.49 -5.45 7.45
CA ASP A 55 12.12 -6.21 6.39
C ASP A 55 11.78 -5.67 5.02
N LYS A 56 12.78 -5.50 4.19
CA LYS A 56 12.56 -5.07 2.81
C LYS A 56 11.94 -6.16 1.98
N ASP A 57 12.13 -7.42 2.35
CA ASP A 57 11.70 -8.58 1.57
C ASP A 57 10.28 -8.99 1.87
N GLN A 58 9.39 -8.03 1.90
CA GLN A 58 7.96 -8.26 2.06
C GLN A 58 7.24 -7.23 1.20
N PRO A 59 5.95 -7.38 0.97
CA PRO A 59 5.23 -6.36 0.20
C PRO A 59 5.22 -5.01 0.93
N TRP A 60 5.29 -3.95 0.14
CA TRP A 60 5.21 -2.58 0.62
C TRP A 60 4.13 -1.86 -0.17
N TYR A 61 3.47 -0.89 0.45
CA TYR A 61 2.27 -0.30 -0.13
C TYR A 61 2.33 1.22 -0.14
N HIS A 62 1.78 1.80 -1.21
CA HIS A 62 1.58 3.25 -1.26
C HIS A 62 0.17 3.51 -0.74
N VAL A 63 0.06 4.31 0.32
CA VAL A 63 -1.19 4.53 1.03
C VAL A 63 -1.56 6.00 1.01
N LEU A 64 -2.77 6.32 0.56
CA LEU A 64 -3.32 7.66 0.66
C LEU A 64 -3.93 7.80 2.05
N VAL A 65 -3.37 8.66 2.87
CA VAL A 65 -3.74 8.74 4.28
C VAL A 65 -5.00 9.57 4.46
N HIS A 66 -5.94 9.01 5.21
CA HIS A 66 -7.25 9.63 5.45
C HIS A 66 -7.13 10.99 6.14
N GLU A 67 -7.88 11.96 5.61
CA GLU A 67 -7.96 13.32 6.17
C GLU A 67 -6.62 14.02 6.19
N SER A 68 -5.80 13.75 5.19
CA SER A 68 -4.52 14.42 5.07
C SER A 68 -4.16 14.48 3.58
N GLY A 69 -3.12 15.20 3.25
CA GLY A 69 -2.56 15.15 1.91
C GLY A 69 -1.38 14.22 1.81
N SER A 70 -1.13 13.42 2.86
CA SER A 70 0.06 12.59 2.93
C SER A 70 -0.09 11.29 2.17
N ILE A 71 1.04 10.82 1.64
CA ILE A 71 1.15 9.52 1.03
C ILE A 71 2.26 8.82 1.78
N THR A 72 1.98 7.63 2.30
CA THR A 72 2.99 6.89 3.06
C THR A 72 3.33 5.60 2.34
N TYR A 73 4.44 4.99 2.79
CA TYR A 73 4.93 3.78 2.14
C TYR A 73 5.28 2.75 3.22
N PRO A 74 4.26 2.15 3.85
CA PRO A 74 4.51 1.16 4.90
C PRO A 74 4.69 -0.24 4.34
N ALA A 75 5.42 -1.05 5.12
CA ALA A 75 5.53 -2.47 4.83
C ALA A 75 4.25 -3.18 5.26
N GLU A 76 4.03 -4.36 4.69
CA GLU A 76 2.85 -5.14 5.01
C GLU A 76 2.72 -5.42 6.50
N SER A 77 3.83 -5.65 7.18
CA SER A 77 3.80 -5.98 8.60
C SER A 77 3.27 -4.84 9.47
N SER A 78 3.18 -3.63 8.92
CA SER A 78 2.66 -2.49 9.66
C SER A 78 1.17 -2.24 9.43
N LEU A 79 0.52 -3.06 8.63
CA LEU A 79 -0.85 -2.79 8.20
C LEU A 79 -1.80 -3.92 8.57
N GLU A 80 -3.06 -3.54 8.79
CA GLU A 80 -4.16 -4.50 8.89
C GLU A 80 -5.33 -3.93 8.10
N LEU A 81 -6.28 -4.78 7.71
CA LEU A 81 -7.48 -4.29 7.04
C LEU A 81 -8.30 -3.46 8.01
N ASP A 82 -8.84 -2.35 7.51
CA ASP A 82 -9.77 -1.56 8.30
C ASP A 82 -11.16 -2.09 8.03
N GLU A 83 -11.80 -2.59 9.06
CA GLU A 83 -13.10 -3.23 8.91
C GLU A 83 -14.25 -2.31 9.28
N SER A 84 -13.99 -1.03 9.46
CA SER A 84 -15.06 -0.09 9.83
C SER A 84 -16.04 0.16 8.70
N GLY A 85 -15.62 -0.05 7.46
CA GLY A 85 -16.46 0.23 6.31
C GLY A 85 -16.54 1.70 5.97
N GLU A 86 -15.77 2.56 6.62
CA GLU A 86 -15.86 4.00 6.41
C GLU A 86 -14.94 4.45 5.28
N GLN A 87 -15.39 5.49 4.60
CA GLN A 87 -14.64 6.02 3.47
C GLN A 87 -13.39 6.76 3.90
N VAL A 88 -12.50 6.95 2.94
CA VAL A 88 -11.26 7.71 3.12
C VAL A 88 -11.43 9.04 2.39
N VAL A 89 -10.90 10.11 2.97
CA VAL A 89 -10.90 11.42 2.34
C VAL A 89 -9.46 11.79 2.00
N HIS A 90 -9.17 12.00 0.73
CA HIS A 90 -7.82 12.35 0.28
C HIS A 90 -7.90 13.08 -1.05
N PRO A 91 -7.03 14.08 -1.26
CA PRO A 91 -7.09 14.88 -2.51
C PRO A 91 -6.89 14.07 -3.79
N LEU A 92 -6.17 12.96 -3.72
CA LEU A 92 -5.91 12.16 -4.92
C LEU A 92 -6.90 11.02 -5.13
N LEU A 93 -7.90 10.92 -4.26
CA LEU A 93 -8.81 9.78 -4.32
C LEU A 93 -9.51 9.66 -5.66
N ASP A 94 -10.04 10.76 -6.16
CA ASP A 94 -10.81 10.74 -7.40
C ASP A 94 -9.95 10.50 -8.62
N GLN A 95 -8.64 10.70 -8.51
CA GLN A 95 -7.74 10.47 -9.62
C GLN A 95 -7.53 8.97 -9.86
N PHE A 96 -7.52 8.18 -8.81
CA PHE A 96 -7.16 6.77 -8.91
C PHE A 96 -8.29 5.79 -8.64
N PHE A 97 -9.42 6.27 -8.17
CA PHE A 97 -10.55 5.39 -7.81
C PHE A 97 -11.84 5.92 -8.39
N SER A 98 -12.71 5.00 -8.84
CA SER A 98 -13.97 5.39 -9.45
C SER A 98 -15.16 5.22 -8.53
N ASP A 99 -15.09 4.28 -7.61
CA ASP A 99 -16.25 3.93 -6.80
C ASP A 99 -15.83 3.43 -5.42
N PHE A 100 -16.79 3.37 -4.53
CA PHE A 100 -16.59 2.79 -3.21
C PHE A 100 -17.74 1.81 -2.99
N GLU A 101 -17.41 0.53 -2.79
CA GLU A 101 -18.42 -0.53 -2.69
C GLU A 101 -18.04 -1.48 -1.59
N GLU A 102 -18.94 -1.67 -0.64
CA GLU A 102 -18.76 -2.67 0.41
C GLU A 102 -17.45 -2.50 1.16
N GLY A 103 -17.12 -1.28 1.50
CA GLY A 103 -15.96 -1.00 2.32
C GLY A 103 -14.64 -0.92 1.59
N ARG A 104 -14.65 -1.01 0.26
CA ARG A 104 -13.43 -0.93 -0.54
C ARG A 104 -13.62 0.00 -1.71
N TYR A 105 -12.51 0.51 -2.20
CA TYR A 105 -12.51 1.38 -3.37
C TYR A 105 -12.22 0.57 -4.63
N VAL A 106 -12.78 1.04 -5.74
CA VAL A 106 -12.55 0.41 -7.03
C VAL A 106 -11.47 1.19 -7.74
N ARG A 107 -10.32 0.57 -7.89
CA ARG A 107 -9.16 1.19 -8.53
C ARG A 107 -9.40 1.32 -10.02
N ASN A 108 -9.12 2.50 -10.59
CA ASN A 108 -9.18 2.66 -12.04
C ASN A 108 -7.84 2.22 -12.63
N ASP A 109 -7.66 2.41 -13.93
CA ASP A 109 -6.46 1.92 -14.61
C ASP A 109 -5.38 2.99 -14.79
N ILE A 110 -5.51 4.13 -14.12
CA ILE A 110 -4.49 5.16 -14.18
C ILE A 110 -3.28 4.69 -13.39
N PRO A 111 -2.09 4.61 -14.01
CA PRO A 111 -0.93 4.08 -13.30
C PRO A 111 -0.48 4.99 -12.18
N TRP A 112 -0.02 4.38 -11.11
CA TRP A 112 0.63 5.12 -10.04
C TRP A 112 2.04 5.47 -10.51
N PRO A 113 2.46 6.73 -10.46
CA PRO A 113 3.77 7.11 -10.99
C PRO A 113 4.90 6.45 -10.23
N GLU A 114 5.90 6.02 -10.98
CA GLU A 114 7.08 5.47 -10.34
C GLU A 114 7.94 6.58 -9.83
N LYS A 115 8.59 6.30 -8.71
CA LYS A 115 9.33 7.32 -8.04
C LYS A 115 10.45 7.89 -8.85
N ASN A 116 11.08 7.11 -9.66
CA ASN A 116 12.25 7.55 -10.41
C ASN A 116 11.96 7.80 -11.84
N SER A 117 10.74 7.92 -12.22
CA SER A 117 10.43 8.18 -13.62
C SER A 117 10.45 9.65 -13.93
#